data_0090133ed3ef55c6d2d219a86ccae1a0
#
_entry.id   0090133ed3ef55c6d2d219a86ccae1a0
#
_cell.length_a   1.000
_cell.length_b   1.000
_cell.length_c   1.000
_cell.angle_alpha   90.00
_cell.angle_beta   90.00
_cell.angle_gamma   90.00
#
_symmetry.space_group_name_H-M   'P 1'
#
loop_
_entity.id
_entity.type
_entity.pdbx_description
1 polymer ?
#
loop_
_entity_poly.entity_id
_entity_poly.type
_entity_poly.pdbx_seq_one_letter_code
_entity_poly.pdbx_strand_id
1 'polypeptide(L)'
;MSEHWPIATLGDLCERITKGSSPNWQGFRYVDEPGILFVTSENVGENQMLFSKPKFVEDAFNEKDSRSILKRGDVLTNLVGASIGRTAIYDRDDIANINQAVGILRCYPDRVFNRFLAYLLNSPVFKELLHENEVNNARANLSLTFFKNLEIPLPPLPEQQRIVGVLDEAFACLATAQANAEKNLQNARALFESHLQSVFTQRGKGWVEKKLSDVCAITSVLIDPRKEEFLDLTHVGAGNIESQTGGFINLKTAREEGLISGKFLFDESMVLYSKIRPYLMKVARPDFNGLCSADMYPLAPTSNEITRDYLFHLLLSKSFTIYAIQGSARAGMPKVNREHLFEFKHWLPGVKKQKQLASNLDELHSETQRLESLYQQKQAALAALKKSLLHQAFMGRL
;
A
#
# COMPACT_ATOMS: atom_id res chain seq x y z
N MET A 1 21.02 -18.07 18.15
CA MET A 1 20.85 -17.51 19.50
C MET A 1 22.23 -17.29 20.09
N SER A 2 22.40 -16.30 20.98
CA SER A 2 23.74 -16.03 21.59
C SER A 2 24.21 -17.26 22.35
N GLU A 3 25.40 -17.75 22.04
CA GLU A 3 26.04 -18.89 22.75
C GLU A 3 26.38 -18.60 24.22
N HIS A 4 26.21 -17.35 24.69
CA HIS A 4 26.68 -16.86 25.98
C HIS A 4 25.55 -16.58 27.00
N TRP A 5 24.28 -16.59 26.59
CA TRP A 5 23.19 -16.33 27.52
C TRP A 5 22.60 -17.62 28.06
N PRO A 6 22.28 -17.69 29.38
CA PRO A 6 21.55 -18.82 29.91
C PRO A 6 20.19 -18.94 29.24
N ILE A 7 19.70 -20.18 29.15
CA ILE A 7 18.38 -20.49 28.59
C ILE A 7 17.42 -20.75 29.75
N ALA A 8 16.20 -20.24 29.63
CA ALA A 8 15.14 -20.50 30.59
C ALA A 8 13.80 -20.74 29.84
N THR A 9 12.90 -21.51 30.44
CA THR A 9 11.58 -21.70 29.86
C THR A 9 10.64 -20.54 30.24
N LEU A 10 9.70 -20.18 29.36
CA LEU A 10 8.70 -19.18 29.71
C LEU A 10 7.84 -19.62 30.91
N GLY A 11 7.68 -20.93 31.11
CA GLY A 11 6.99 -21.49 32.30
C GLY A 11 7.63 -21.09 33.61
N ASP A 12 8.99 -21.04 33.65
CA ASP A 12 9.75 -20.65 34.85
C ASP A 12 9.79 -19.12 35.03
N LEU A 13 9.56 -18.36 33.95
CA LEU A 13 9.66 -16.92 33.92
C LEU A 13 8.33 -16.19 34.12
N CYS A 14 7.22 -16.88 34.06
CA CYS A 14 5.89 -16.30 34.15
C CYS A 14 5.12 -16.82 35.38
N GLU A 15 4.55 -15.89 36.15
CA GLU A 15 3.54 -16.18 37.19
C GLU A 15 2.31 -16.85 36.57
N ARG A 16 1.96 -16.42 35.34
CA ARG A 16 0.76 -16.91 34.67
C ARG A 16 0.94 -16.97 33.17
N ILE A 17 0.62 -18.10 32.57
CA ILE A 17 0.43 -18.30 31.14
C ILE A 17 -0.99 -18.82 30.93
N THR A 18 -1.85 -18.00 30.32
CA THR A 18 -3.26 -18.32 30.12
C THR A 18 -3.78 -17.71 28.81
N LYS A 19 -5.01 -18.03 28.45
CA LYS A 19 -5.75 -17.40 27.35
C LYS A 19 -7.18 -17.09 27.78
N GLY A 20 -7.85 -16.20 27.09
CA GLY A 20 -9.23 -15.88 27.33
C GLY A 20 -10.21 -16.91 26.76
N SER A 21 -11.47 -16.54 26.80
CA SER A 21 -12.57 -17.32 26.24
C SER A 21 -13.46 -16.48 25.34
N SER A 22 -14.34 -17.13 24.56
CA SER A 22 -15.33 -16.44 23.76
C SER A 22 -16.52 -16.01 24.60
N PRO A 23 -16.90 -14.72 24.64
CA PRO A 23 -18.08 -14.27 25.38
C PRO A 23 -19.33 -15.02 24.95
N ASN A 24 -19.59 -15.18 23.67
CA ASN A 24 -20.78 -15.86 23.15
C ASN A 24 -20.90 -17.33 23.62
N TRP A 25 -19.76 -18.04 23.73
CA TRP A 25 -19.75 -19.41 24.21
C TRP A 25 -19.98 -19.52 25.73
N GLN A 26 -19.73 -18.40 26.44
CA GLN A 26 -19.97 -18.28 27.88
C GLN A 26 -21.36 -17.70 28.20
N GLY A 27 -22.16 -17.35 27.16
CA GLY A 27 -23.49 -16.78 27.32
C GLY A 27 -23.53 -15.26 27.50
N PHE A 28 -22.40 -14.56 27.23
CA PHE A 28 -22.29 -13.12 27.34
C PHE A 28 -22.34 -12.45 25.96
N ARG A 29 -22.71 -11.16 25.93
CA ARG A 29 -22.83 -10.38 24.71
C ARG A 29 -21.76 -9.29 24.64
N TYR A 30 -21.43 -8.88 23.41
CA TYR A 30 -20.75 -7.62 23.21
C TYR A 30 -21.73 -6.48 23.48
N VAL A 31 -21.25 -5.44 24.15
CA VAL A 31 -22.02 -4.24 24.51
C VAL A 31 -21.30 -3.00 24.04
N ASP A 32 -22.03 -1.87 23.97
CA ASP A 32 -21.43 -0.54 23.81
C ASP A 32 -20.87 -0.06 25.15
N GLU A 33 -20.11 1.02 25.16
CA GLU A 33 -19.67 1.65 26.42
C GLU A 33 -20.88 2.10 27.30
N PRO A 34 -20.81 1.95 28.62
CA PRO A 34 -19.75 1.36 29.44
C PRO A 34 -19.82 -0.17 29.51
N GLY A 35 -18.64 -0.81 29.60
CA GLY A 35 -18.46 -2.25 29.74
C GLY A 35 -17.00 -2.60 30.00
N ILE A 36 -16.69 -3.89 30.15
CA ILE A 36 -15.32 -4.38 30.25
C ILE A 36 -14.66 -4.28 28.86
N LEU A 37 -13.51 -3.57 28.76
CA LEU A 37 -12.70 -3.54 27.53
C LEU A 37 -12.29 -4.95 27.13
N PHE A 38 -12.64 -5.36 25.91
CA PHE A 38 -12.41 -6.73 25.45
C PHE A 38 -11.38 -6.78 24.35
N VAL A 39 -10.18 -7.23 24.70
CA VAL A 39 -9.03 -7.31 23.81
C VAL A 39 -9.08 -8.58 22.96
N THR A 40 -9.02 -8.42 21.67
CA THR A 40 -9.00 -9.50 20.68
C THR A 40 -7.67 -9.53 19.93
N SER A 41 -7.45 -10.53 19.09
CA SER A 41 -6.24 -10.60 18.24
C SER A 41 -6.07 -9.40 17.31
N GLU A 42 -7.14 -8.66 16.98
CA GLU A 42 -7.10 -7.43 16.20
C GLU A 42 -6.44 -6.28 16.97
N ASN A 43 -6.46 -6.33 18.31
CA ASN A 43 -5.90 -5.30 19.17
C ASN A 43 -4.41 -5.52 19.48
N VAL A 44 -3.87 -6.72 19.19
CA VAL A 44 -2.46 -7.06 19.44
C VAL A 44 -1.67 -6.89 18.13
N GLY A 45 -0.92 -5.80 18.04
CA GLY A 45 0.02 -5.53 16.95
C GLY A 45 1.44 -5.98 17.29
N GLU A 46 2.40 -5.68 16.44
CA GLU A 46 3.83 -5.90 16.72
C GLU A 46 4.36 -4.80 17.64
N ASN A 47 4.65 -5.14 18.91
CA ASN A 47 5.13 -4.23 19.95
C ASN A 47 4.21 -3.05 20.30
N GLN A 48 2.95 -3.09 19.87
CA GLN A 48 1.98 -2.03 20.16
C GLN A 48 0.56 -2.57 20.27
N MET A 49 -0.22 -1.97 21.16
CA MET A 49 -1.66 -2.21 21.22
C MET A 49 -2.42 -1.32 20.24
N LEU A 50 -3.47 -1.86 19.61
CA LEU A 50 -4.28 -1.20 18.58
C LEU A 50 -5.74 -1.08 19.04
N PHE A 51 -6.18 0.13 19.38
CA PHE A 51 -7.52 0.39 19.91
C PHE A 51 -8.38 1.29 19.00
N SER A 52 -8.16 1.27 17.71
CA SER A 52 -8.95 2.06 16.76
C SER A 52 -10.44 1.68 16.73
N LYS A 53 -10.76 0.44 17.10
CA LYS A 53 -12.13 -0.08 17.23
C LYS A 53 -12.21 -0.93 18.49
N PRO A 54 -12.37 -0.31 19.68
CA PRO A 54 -12.50 -1.05 20.93
C PRO A 54 -13.80 -1.85 20.95
N LYS A 55 -13.77 -3.00 21.60
CA LYS A 55 -14.93 -3.84 21.86
C LYS A 55 -15.12 -3.93 23.38
N PHE A 56 -16.35 -4.07 23.81
CA PHE A 56 -16.69 -4.21 25.23
C PHE A 56 -17.59 -5.41 25.44
N VAL A 57 -17.54 -5.96 26.66
CA VAL A 57 -18.41 -7.06 27.10
C VAL A 57 -19.08 -6.72 28.43
N GLU A 58 -20.15 -7.43 28.75
CA GLU A 58 -20.88 -7.29 30.00
C GLU A 58 -19.96 -7.46 31.22
N ASP A 59 -20.19 -6.68 32.28
CA ASP A 59 -19.35 -6.66 33.48
C ASP A 59 -19.22 -8.03 34.15
N ALA A 60 -20.29 -8.82 34.16
CA ALA A 60 -20.33 -10.16 34.72
C ALA A 60 -19.38 -11.16 33.99
N PHE A 61 -18.86 -10.83 32.84
CA PHE A 61 -17.87 -11.66 32.12
C PHE A 61 -16.60 -11.86 32.97
N ASN A 62 -16.13 -10.82 33.67
CA ASN A 62 -14.95 -10.91 34.52
C ASN A 62 -15.13 -11.81 35.76
N GLU A 63 -16.35 -11.97 36.25
CA GLU A 63 -16.65 -12.92 37.35
C GLU A 63 -16.50 -14.37 36.86
N LYS A 64 -16.93 -14.61 35.60
CA LYS A 64 -16.87 -15.93 34.98
C LYS A 64 -15.47 -16.31 34.54
N ASP A 65 -14.73 -15.37 33.94
CA ASP A 65 -13.37 -15.58 33.39
C ASP A 65 -12.34 -14.67 34.06
N SER A 66 -12.22 -14.76 35.37
CA SER A 66 -11.30 -13.97 36.19
C SER A 66 -9.80 -14.23 35.89
N ARG A 67 -9.51 -15.41 35.29
CA ARG A 67 -8.12 -15.81 34.99
C ARG A 67 -7.48 -15.00 33.85
N SER A 68 -8.30 -14.43 32.98
CA SER A 68 -7.87 -13.67 31.82
C SER A 68 -8.08 -12.15 31.96
N ILE A 69 -8.37 -11.66 33.16
CA ILE A 69 -8.37 -10.25 33.48
C ILE A 69 -6.95 -9.71 33.32
N LEU A 70 -6.81 -8.67 32.50
CA LEU A 70 -5.54 -8.04 32.21
C LEU A 70 -5.03 -7.21 33.38
N LYS A 71 -3.71 -7.14 33.48
CA LYS A 71 -2.97 -6.21 34.34
C LYS A 71 -1.99 -5.43 33.46
N ARG A 72 -1.76 -4.18 33.83
CA ARG A 72 -0.71 -3.39 33.20
C ARG A 72 0.62 -4.13 33.25
N GLY A 73 1.30 -4.22 32.12
CA GLY A 73 2.54 -4.96 31.97
C GLY A 73 2.38 -6.38 31.45
N ASP A 74 1.17 -6.92 31.33
CA ASP A 74 0.97 -8.24 30.72
C ASP A 74 1.48 -8.23 29.26
N VAL A 75 2.23 -9.25 28.89
CA VAL A 75 2.65 -9.48 27.51
C VAL A 75 1.58 -10.33 26.84
N LEU A 76 0.97 -9.76 25.80
CA LEU A 76 -0.11 -10.40 25.04
C LEU A 76 0.42 -10.92 23.72
N THR A 77 0.10 -12.15 23.37
CA THR A 77 0.50 -12.74 22.10
C THR A 77 -0.68 -13.43 21.40
N ASN A 78 -0.76 -13.28 20.08
CA ASN A 78 -1.78 -13.92 19.26
C ASN A 78 -1.48 -15.41 19.08
N LEU A 79 -2.43 -16.26 19.40
CA LEU A 79 -2.30 -17.72 19.41
C LEU A 79 -2.82 -18.36 18.12
N VAL A 80 -3.68 -17.68 17.35
CA VAL A 80 -4.40 -18.26 16.21
C VAL A 80 -4.49 -17.29 15.02
N GLY A 81 -4.62 -17.85 13.80
CA GLY A 81 -4.92 -17.12 12.58
C GLY A 81 -3.72 -16.41 11.96
N ALA A 82 -3.97 -15.56 10.96
CA ALA A 82 -2.93 -14.86 10.18
C ALA A 82 -2.05 -13.89 11.02
N SER A 83 -2.44 -13.62 12.26
CA SER A 83 -1.70 -12.74 13.17
C SER A 83 -0.93 -13.49 14.26
N ILE A 84 -0.79 -14.81 14.15
CA ILE A 84 -0.04 -15.63 15.10
C ILE A 84 1.33 -15.03 15.41
N GLY A 85 1.71 -15.04 16.69
CA GLY A 85 2.98 -14.56 17.18
C GLY A 85 3.11 -13.03 17.29
N ARG A 86 2.15 -12.22 16.80
CA ARG A 86 2.16 -10.79 17.12
C ARG A 86 2.03 -10.63 18.63
N THR A 87 2.94 -9.85 19.18
CA THR A 87 3.08 -9.68 20.62
C THR A 87 3.16 -8.20 20.98
N ALA A 88 2.41 -7.78 22.00
CA ALA A 88 2.42 -6.43 22.54
C ALA A 88 2.28 -6.44 24.07
N ILE A 89 2.59 -5.32 24.70
CA ILE A 89 2.40 -5.12 26.14
C ILE A 89 1.11 -4.37 26.37
N TYR A 90 0.30 -4.85 27.29
CA TYR A 90 -0.85 -4.13 27.79
C TYR A 90 -0.38 -3.03 28.75
N ASP A 91 -0.44 -1.78 28.32
CA ASP A 91 0.11 -0.61 29.03
C ASP A 91 -0.96 0.31 29.63
N ARG A 92 -2.21 -0.19 29.77
CA ARG A 92 -3.36 0.54 30.27
C ARG A 92 -3.74 0.08 31.67
N ASP A 93 -4.45 0.96 32.37
CA ASP A 93 -5.01 0.67 33.70
C ASP A 93 -6.51 0.34 33.67
N ASP A 94 -7.12 0.28 32.46
CA ASP A 94 -8.53 -0.09 32.30
C ASP A 94 -8.76 -1.54 32.74
N ILE A 95 -9.93 -1.80 33.30
CA ILE A 95 -10.39 -3.18 33.54
C ILE A 95 -10.69 -3.81 32.19
N ALA A 96 -9.92 -4.81 31.83
CA ALA A 96 -10.01 -5.47 30.54
C ALA A 96 -9.89 -6.99 30.64
N ASN A 97 -10.42 -7.67 29.64
CA ASN A 97 -10.29 -9.10 29.46
C ASN A 97 -9.94 -9.44 28.01
N ILE A 98 -9.63 -10.69 27.71
CA ILE A 98 -9.17 -11.13 26.39
C ILE A 98 -10.02 -12.27 25.83
N ASN A 99 -10.00 -12.43 24.50
CA ASN A 99 -10.63 -13.56 23.84
C ASN A 99 -9.72 -14.81 23.81
N GLN A 100 -10.26 -15.92 23.33
CA GLN A 100 -9.55 -17.20 23.21
C GLN A 100 -8.37 -17.20 22.21
N ALA A 101 -8.27 -16.18 21.35
CA ALA A 101 -7.21 -16.05 20.35
C ALA A 101 -5.96 -15.33 20.88
N VAL A 102 -6.04 -14.76 22.10
CA VAL A 102 -4.95 -14.02 22.74
C VAL A 102 -4.47 -14.79 23.98
N GLY A 103 -3.16 -14.93 24.11
CA GLY A 103 -2.49 -15.44 25.31
C GLY A 103 -1.95 -14.31 26.17
N ILE A 104 -1.98 -14.51 27.49
CA ILE A 104 -1.31 -13.66 28.50
C ILE A 104 -0.05 -14.37 28.97
N LEU A 105 1.06 -13.67 28.90
CA LEU A 105 2.32 -14.02 29.55
C LEU A 105 2.58 -12.97 30.64
N ARG A 106 2.21 -13.28 31.89
CA ARG A 106 2.46 -12.42 33.06
C ARG A 106 3.75 -12.84 33.70
N CYS A 107 4.82 -12.12 33.41
CA CYS A 107 6.16 -12.48 33.83
C CYS A 107 6.50 -11.97 35.24
N TYR A 108 7.47 -12.63 35.89
CA TYR A 108 8.09 -12.12 37.12
C TYR A 108 8.99 -10.93 36.76
N PRO A 109 8.74 -9.70 37.28
CA PRO A 109 9.45 -8.50 36.88
C PRO A 109 10.92 -8.46 37.33
N ASP A 110 11.27 -9.29 38.33
CA ASP A 110 12.66 -9.50 38.80
C ASP A 110 13.48 -10.45 37.93
N ARG A 111 12.85 -11.11 36.95
CA ARG A 111 13.48 -12.06 36.03
C ARG A 111 13.48 -11.60 34.59
N VAL A 112 12.33 -11.06 34.13
CA VAL A 112 12.12 -10.69 32.72
C VAL A 112 11.61 -9.27 32.61
N PHE A 113 12.30 -8.47 31.81
CA PHE A 113 11.81 -7.18 31.38
C PHE A 113 10.79 -7.38 30.25
N ASN A 114 9.51 -7.09 30.50
CA ASN A 114 8.40 -7.37 29.59
C ASN A 114 8.63 -6.88 28.17
N ARG A 115 9.29 -5.72 28.02
CA ARG A 115 9.59 -5.16 26.71
C ARG A 115 10.66 -5.93 25.94
N PHE A 116 11.64 -6.51 26.67
CA PHE A 116 12.60 -7.45 26.10
C PHE A 116 11.89 -8.68 25.54
N LEU A 117 10.98 -9.27 26.34
CA LEU A 117 10.20 -10.43 25.90
C LEU A 117 9.32 -10.08 24.66
N ALA A 118 8.65 -8.93 24.65
CA ALA A 118 7.84 -8.53 23.51
C ALA A 118 8.68 -8.38 22.23
N TYR A 119 9.88 -7.79 22.31
CA TYR A 119 10.79 -7.70 21.18
C TYR A 119 11.31 -9.07 20.72
N LEU A 120 11.66 -9.95 21.66
CA LEU A 120 12.10 -11.31 21.36
C LEU A 120 11.03 -12.08 20.61
N LEU A 121 9.77 -12.07 21.11
CA LEU A 121 8.67 -12.81 20.51
C LEU A 121 8.26 -12.25 19.12
N ASN A 122 8.51 -10.97 18.84
CA ASN A 122 8.31 -10.36 17.51
C ASN A 122 9.56 -10.48 16.61
N SER A 123 10.65 -11.03 17.10
CA SER A 123 11.90 -11.15 16.31
C SER A 123 11.76 -12.18 15.19
N PRO A 124 12.54 -12.05 14.09
CA PRO A 124 12.56 -13.05 13.02
C PRO A 124 12.89 -14.46 13.51
N VAL A 125 13.85 -14.58 14.42
CA VAL A 125 14.27 -15.87 15.01
C VAL A 125 13.09 -16.58 15.67
N PHE A 126 12.28 -15.84 16.41
CA PHE A 126 11.12 -16.43 17.09
C PHE A 126 9.97 -16.74 16.10
N LYS A 127 9.76 -15.89 15.09
CA LYS A 127 8.76 -16.12 14.04
C LYS A 127 9.07 -17.39 13.23
N GLU A 128 10.33 -17.67 12.94
CA GLU A 128 10.75 -18.91 12.29
C GLU A 128 10.41 -20.12 13.17
N LEU A 129 10.73 -20.07 14.47
CA LEU A 129 10.39 -21.13 15.43
C LEU A 129 8.88 -21.38 15.53
N LEU A 130 8.07 -20.31 15.52
CA LEU A 130 6.61 -20.43 15.51
C LEU A 130 6.12 -21.10 14.22
N HIS A 131 6.67 -20.71 13.08
CA HIS A 131 6.27 -21.24 11.78
C HIS A 131 6.59 -22.74 11.63
N GLU A 132 7.75 -23.17 12.10
CA GLU A 132 8.11 -24.60 12.15
C GLU A 132 7.13 -25.42 12.98
N ASN A 133 6.62 -24.85 14.07
CA ASN A 133 5.62 -25.50 14.91
C ASN A 133 4.21 -25.48 14.32
N GLU A 134 3.86 -24.49 13.48
CA GLU A 134 2.59 -24.45 12.75
C GLU A 134 2.50 -25.53 11.68
N VAL A 135 3.56 -25.75 10.92
CA VAL A 135 3.61 -26.75 9.82
C VAL A 135 3.41 -28.17 10.35
N ASN A 136 3.84 -28.44 11.59
CA ASN A 136 3.69 -29.75 12.24
C ASN A 136 2.31 -29.99 12.87
N ASN A 137 1.42 -28.99 12.91
CA ASN A 137 0.08 -29.07 13.46
C ASN A 137 -0.97 -28.79 12.38
N ALA A 138 -1.97 -29.66 12.25
CA ALA A 138 -3.05 -29.58 11.25
C ALA A 138 -3.95 -28.31 11.35
N ARG A 139 -3.70 -27.43 12.30
CA ARG A 139 -4.32 -26.12 12.47
C ARG A 139 -3.28 -25.13 13.01
N ALA A 140 -3.15 -23.99 12.39
CA ALA A 140 -2.36 -22.86 12.86
C ALA A 140 -2.88 -22.34 14.23
N ASN A 141 -2.47 -23.01 15.31
CA ASN A 141 -2.88 -22.72 16.68
C ASN A 141 -1.75 -23.07 17.65
N LEU A 142 -1.23 -22.06 18.33
CA LEU A 142 -0.20 -22.23 19.35
C LEU A 142 -0.85 -22.59 20.69
N SER A 143 -0.41 -23.71 21.27
CA SER A 143 -0.91 -24.15 22.55
C SER A 143 -0.26 -23.41 23.72
N LEU A 144 -0.96 -23.32 24.87
CA LEU A 144 -0.35 -22.79 26.10
C LEU A 144 0.82 -23.65 26.57
N THR A 145 0.79 -24.98 26.31
CA THR A 145 1.89 -25.89 26.60
C THR A 145 3.13 -25.56 25.79
N PHE A 146 2.97 -25.20 24.51
CA PHE A 146 4.07 -24.71 23.69
C PHE A 146 4.75 -23.51 24.34
N PHE A 147 3.98 -22.49 24.75
CA PHE A 147 4.54 -21.31 25.42
C PHE A 147 5.18 -21.64 26.77
N LYS A 148 4.61 -22.53 27.57
CA LYS A 148 5.24 -22.94 28.83
C LYS A 148 6.61 -23.57 28.64
N ASN A 149 6.75 -24.39 27.61
CA ASN A 149 7.97 -25.14 27.33
C ASN A 149 8.94 -24.36 26.41
N LEU A 150 8.56 -23.16 25.98
CA LEU A 150 9.38 -22.37 25.08
C LEU A 150 10.64 -21.91 25.80
N GLU A 151 11.78 -22.36 25.31
CA GLU A 151 13.09 -21.95 25.76
C GLU A 151 13.48 -20.64 25.11
N ILE A 152 13.90 -19.67 25.91
CA ILE A 152 14.36 -18.37 25.45
C ILE A 152 15.75 -18.05 26.03
N PRO A 153 16.60 -17.31 25.29
CA PRO A 153 17.84 -16.74 25.83
C PRO A 153 17.49 -15.65 26.84
N LEU A 154 18.04 -15.76 28.04
CA LEU A 154 17.74 -14.87 29.17
C LEU A 154 19.02 -14.20 29.69
N PRO A 155 19.46 -13.04 29.11
CA PRO A 155 20.52 -12.27 29.71
C PRO A 155 20.10 -11.67 31.06
N PRO A 156 21.06 -11.23 31.91
CA PRO A 156 20.74 -10.50 33.15
C PRO A 156 19.86 -9.28 32.90
N LEU A 157 18.99 -8.91 33.84
CA LEU A 157 18.06 -7.78 33.71
C LEU A 157 18.69 -6.47 33.21
N PRO A 158 19.89 -6.05 33.70
CA PRO A 158 20.55 -4.84 33.16
C PRO A 158 20.85 -4.93 31.66
N GLU A 159 21.19 -6.12 31.17
CA GLU A 159 21.47 -6.35 29.78
C GLU A 159 20.17 -6.38 28.94
N GLN A 160 19.07 -6.97 29.45
CA GLN A 160 17.75 -6.88 28.83
C GLN A 160 17.33 -5.43 28.66
N GLN A 161 17.49 -4.60 29.69
CA GLN A 161 17.16 -3.17 29.65
C GLN A 161 18.06 -2.41 28.67
N ARG A 162 19.37 -2.71 28.62
CA ARG A 162 20.29 -2.12 27.65
C ARG A 162 19.89 -2.42 26.21
N ILE A 163 19.59 -3.68 25.89
CA ILE A 163 19.14 -4.10 24.57
C ILE A 163 17.85 -3.37 24.17
N VAL A 164 16.89 -3.31 25.08
CA VAL A 164 15.62 -2.60 24.84
C VAL A 164 15.87 -1.11 24.61
N GLY A 165 16.73 -0.47 25.39
CA GLY A 165 17.07 0.94 25.21
C GLY A 165 17.65 1.23 23.82
N VAL A 166 18.59 0.40 23.35
CA VAL A 166 19.18 0.51 22.00
C VAL A 166 18.12 0.31 20.90
N LEU A 167 17.27 -0.70 21.05
CA LEU A 167 16.20 -0.98 20.09
C LEU A 167 15.14 0.14 20.04
N ASP A 168 14.76 0.68 21.20
CA ASP A 168 13.80 1.78 21.30
C ASP A 168 14.30 3.04 20.59
N GLU A 169 15.54 3.43 20.84
CA GLU A 169 16.17 4.57 20.18
C GLU A 169 16.26 4.36 18.67
N ALA A 170 16.75 3.20 18.25
CA ALA A 170 16.84 2.86 16.82
C ALA A 170 15.46 2.86 16.13
N PHE A 171 14.43 2.29 16.78
CA PHE A 171 13.10 2.23 16.19
C PHE A 171 12.39 3.58 16.14
N ALA A 172 12.62 4.47 17.10
CA ALA A 172 12.15 5.85 17.05
C ALA A 172 12.78 6.61 15.86
N CYS A 173 14.09 6.45 15.64
CA CYS A 173 14.78 7.01 14.48
C CYS A 173 14.25 6.43 13.16
N LEU A 174 14.05 5.11 13.08
CA LEU A 174 13.51 4.44 11.90
C LEU A 174 12.08 4.90 11.59
N ALA A 175 11.21 5.03 12.60
CA ALA A 175 9.85 5.52 12.44
C ALA A 175 9.82 6.95 11.87
N THR A 176 10.68 7.83 12.38
CA THR A 176 10.83 9.20 11.87
C THR A 176 11.33 9.20 10.42
N ALA A 177 12.33 8.38 10.09
CA ALA A 177 12.85 8.27 8.73
C ALA A 177 11.80 7.72 7.75
N GLN A 178 10.97 6.78 8.19
CA GLN A 178 9.88 6.20 7.39
C GLN A 178 8.78 7.23 7.13
N ALA A 179 8.34 7.96 8.15
CA ALA A 179 7.35 9.03 7.99
C ALA A 179 7.85 10.15 7.05
N ASN A 180 9.13 10.52 7.15
CA ASN A 180 9.74 11.51 6.25
C ASN A 180 9.81 10.99 4.80
N ALA A 181 10.16 9.71 4.59
CA ALA A 181 10.20 9.12 3.26
C ALA A 181 8.80 9.09 2.62
N GLU A 182 7.76 8.73 3.37
CA GLU A 182 6.38 8.75 2.92
C GLU A 182 5.91 10.16 2.57
N LYS A 183 6.16 11.14 3.44
CA LYS A 183 5.83 12.54 3.19
C LYS A 183 6.53 13.08 1.94
N ASN A 184 7.80 12.76 1.75
CA ASN A 184 8.55 13.21 0.58
C ASN A 184 8.05 12.57 -0.71
N LEU A 185 7.61 11.30 -0.67
CA LEU A 185 6.95 10.62 -1.79
C LEU A 185 5.65 11.34 -2.18
N GLN A 186 4.81 11.67 -1.20
CA GLN A 186 3.58 12.44 -1.41
C GLN A 186 3.87 13.84 -1.98
N ASN A 187 4.87 14.53 -1.44
CA ASN A 187 5.27 15.86 -1.92
C ASN A 187 5.77 15.84 -3.37
N ALA A 188 6.55 14.83 -3.77
CA ALA A 188 7.04 14.69 -5.14
C ALA A 188 5.89 14.56 -6.14
N ARG A 189 4.89 13.73 -5.82
CA ARG A 189 3.66 13.59 -6.63
C ARG A 189 2.86 14.88 -6.70
N ALA A 190 2.63 15.52 -5.55
CA ALA A 190 1.87 16.76 -5.47
C ALA A 190 2.53 17.90 -6.24
N LEU A 191 3.87 17.95 -6.28
CA LEU A 191 4.62 18.94 -7.04
C LEU A 191 4.36 18.81 -8.56
N PHE A 192 4.46 17.59 -9.09
CA PHE A 192 4.17 17.33 -10.50
C PHE A 192 2.73 17.69 -10.86
N GLU A 193 1.74 17.20 -10.08
CA GLU A 193 0.32 17.49 -10.29
C GLU A 193 0.02 18.99 -10.24
N SER A 194 0.60 19.70 -9.27
CA SER A 194 0.44 21.15 -9.13
C SER A 194 1.02 21.92 -10.30
N HIS A 195 2.21 21.51 -10.78
CA HIS A 195 2.85 22.15 -11.93
C HIS A 195 2.08 21.89 -13.23
N LEU A 196 1.68 20.63 -13.46
CA LEU A 196 0.81 20.25 -14.59
C LEU A 196 -0.47 21.09 -14.59
N GLN A 197 -1.15 21.19 -13.45
CA GLN A 197 -2.35 22.00 -13.33
C GLN A 197 -2.09 23.49 -13.59
N SER A 198 -0.99 24.05 -13.07
CA SER A 198 -0.61 25.44 -13.26
C SER A 198 -0.42 25.74 -14.76
N VAL A 199 0.25 24.87 -15.52
CA VAL A 199 0.47 25.05 -16.97
C VAL A 199 -0.84 25.17 -17.73
N PHE A 200 -1.84 24.33 -17.41
CA PHE A 200 -3.10 24.25 -18.17
C PHE A 200 -4.24 25.14 -17.63
N THR A 201 -4.04 25.87 -16.54
CA THR A 201 -4.98 26.89 -16.05
C THR A 201 -4.57 28.33 -16.36
N GLN A 202 -3.31 28.53 -16.75
CA GLN A 202 -2.80 29.87 -17.10
C GLN A 202 -3.30 30.30 -18.47
N ARG A 203 -3.43 31.62 -18.62
CA ARG A 203 -3.72 32.28 -19.89
C ARG A 203 -2.62 33.33 -20.12
N GLY A 204 -1.83 33.14 -21.15
CA GLY A 204 -0.76 34.07 -21.52
C GLY A 204 -1.16 34.99 -22.63
N LYS A 205 -0.39 36.08 -22.81
CA LYS A 205 -0.55 36.98 -23.95
C LYS A 205 -0.30 36.21 -25.26
N GLY A 206 -1.22 36.34 -26.20
CA GLY A 206 -1.11 35.69 -27.52
C GLY A 206 -1.60 34.21 -27.54
N TRP A 207 -2.19 33.72 -26.46
CA TRP A 207 -2.86 32.42 -26.46
C TRP A 207 -4.21 32.54 -27.18
N VAL A 208 -4.59 31.50 -27.91
CA VAL A 208 -5.84 31.43 -28.68
C VAL A 208 -6.72 30.30 -28.14
N GLU A 209 -8.00 30.58 -27.92
CA GLU A 209 -8.94 29.52 -27.55
C GLU A 209 -9.29 28.67 -28.79
N LYS A 210 -9.15 27.36 -28.67
CA LYS A 210 -9.43 26.36 -29.70
C LYS A 210 -10.27 25.23 -29.13
N LYS A 211 -11.12 24.63 -29.95
CA LYS A 211 -11.71 23.32 -29.66
C LYS A 211 -10.70 22.22 -30.00
N LEU A 212 -10.83 21.08 -29.35
CA LEU A 212 -9.99 19.94 -29.68
C LEU A 212 -10.18 19.48 -31.14
N SER A 213 -11.40 19.62 -31.68
CA SER A 213 -11.73 19.40 -33.11
C SER A 213 -10.95 20.26 -34.10
N ASP A 214 -10.50 21.45 -33.67
CA ASP A 214 -9.80 22.37 -34.55
C ASP A 214 -8.33 21.96 -34.77
N VAL A 215 -7.77 21.15 -33.88
CA VAL A 215 -6.35 20.86 -33.76
C VAL A 215 -5.96 19.40 -33.82
N CYS A 216 -6.90 18.48 -33.56
CA CYS A 216 -6.65 17.04 -33.69
C CYS A 216 -7.90 16.28 -34.17
N ALA A 217 -7.69 15.08 -34.70
CA ALA A 217 -8.75 14.21 -35.20
C ALA A 217 -8.44 12.72 -34.92
N ILE A 218 -9.43 11.87 -35.05
CA ILE A 218 -9.27 10.41 -35.16
C ILE A 218 -9.28 10.09 -36.66
N THR A 219 -8.11 9.95 -37.23
CA THR A 219 -7.92 9.66 -38.65
C THR A 219 -7.97 8.18 -38.98
N SER A 220 -7.78 7.33 -37.98
CA SER A 220 -7.76 5.89 -38.13
C SER A 220 -9.16 5.30 -38.25
N VAL A 221 -9.29 4.26 -39.05
CA VAL A 221 -10.50 3.45 -39.21
C VAL A 221 -10.33 2.10 -38.50
N LEU A 222 -11.45 1.46 -38.15
CA LEU A 222 -11.44 0.12 -37.58
C LEU A 222 -11.04 -0.90 -38.63
N ILE A 223 -10.02 -1.71 -38.33
CA ILE A 223 -9.52 -2.80 -39.17
C ILE A 223 -9.79 -4.16 -38.50
N ASP A 224 -9.76 -5.22 -39.30
CA ASP A 224 -9.79 -6.60 -38.80
C ASP A 224 -8.39 -7.03 -38.37
N PRO A 225 -8.13 -7.23 -37.06
CA PRO A 225 -6.79 -7.57 -36.56
C PRO A 225 -6.31 -8.99 -36.92
N ARG A 226 -7.20 -9.83 -37.51
CA ARG A 226 -6.86 -11.20 -37.89
C ARG A 226 -6.13 -11.30 -39.26
N LYS A 227 -6.06 -10.20 -40.00
CA LYS A 227 -5.31 -10.18 -41.25
C LYS A 227 -3.81 -10.30 -40.95
N GLU A 228 -3.09 -11.08 -41.78
CA GLU A 228 -1.67 -11.38 -41.60
C GLU A 228 -0.80 -10.15 -41.38
N GLU A 229 -1.08 -9.07 -42.12
CA GLU A 229 -0.36 -7.80 -42.05
C GLU A 229 -0.43 -7.10 -40.68
N PHE A 230 -1.37 -7.48 -39.78
CA PHE A 230 -1.59 -6.85 -38.48
C PHE A 230 -1.28 -7.77 -37.29
N LEU A 231 -1.05 -9.06 -37.51
CA LEU A 231 -0.91 -10.04 -36.44
C LEU A 231 0.29 -9.78 -35.53
N ASP A 232 1.37 -9.25 -36.07
CA ASP A 232 2.60 -9.00 -35.29
C ASP A 232 2.69 -7.55 -34.77
N LEU A 233 1.65 -6.74 -35.02
CA LEU A 233 1.58 -5.41 -34.44
C LEU A 233 1.24 -5.47 -32.94
N THR A 234 1.91 -4.62 -32.16
CA THR A 234 1.65 -4.47 -30.73
C THR A 234 0.25 -3.92 -30.48
N HIS A 235 -0.49 -4.55 -29.59
CA HIS A 235 -1.82 -4.09 -29.18
C HIS A 235 -1.76 -3.30 -27.88
N VAL A 236 -2.50 -2.17 -27.86
CA VAL A 236 -2.66 -1.31 -26.69
C VAL A 236 -4.15 -1.18 -26.34
N GLY A 237 -4.54 -1.75 -25.23
CA GLY A 237 -5.85 -1.51 -24.61
C GLY A 237 -5.73 -0.60 -23.38
N ALA A 238 -6.86 -0.22 -22.79
CA ALA A 238 -6.88 0.57 -21.57
C ALA A 238 -6.15 -0.14 -20.39
N GLY A 239 -6.07 -1.48 -20.40
CA GLY A 239 -5.33 -2.28 -19.41
C GLY A 239 -3.81 -2.13 -19.53
N ASN A 240 -3.31 -1.76 -20.71
CA ASN A 240 -1.89 -1.66 -20.99
C ASN A 240 -1.30 -0.27 -20.75
N ILE A 241 -2.10 0.70 -20.30
CA ILE A 241 -1.63 2.06 -19.98
C ILE A 241 -1.71 2.26 -18.47
N GLU A 242 -0.62 2.68 -17.87
CA GLU A 242 -0.59 3.11 -16.48
C GLU A 242 -1.36 4.41 -16.29
N SER A 243 -2.16 4.47 -15.22
CA SER A 243 -2.93 5.67 -14.89
C SER A 243 -2.01 6.85 -14.56
N GLN A 244 -2.29 8.02 -15.13
CA GLN A 244 -1.62 9.31 -14.88
C GLN A 244 -0.18 9.44 -15.41
N THR A 245 0.53 8.35 -15.64
CA THR A 245 1.93 8.37 -16.10
C THR A 245 2.08 8.23 -17.61
N GLY A 246 1.15 7.52 -18.25
CA GLY A 246 1.20 7.21 -19.69
C GLY A 246 2.19 6.09 -20.04
N GLY A 247 2.76 5.42 -19.03
CA GLY A 247 3.62 4.25 -19.22
C GLY A 247 2.87 3.06 -19.80
N PHE A 248 3.58 2.19 -20.52
CA PHE A 248 3.03 0.96 -21.06
C PHE A 248 3.38 -0.24 -20.17
N ILE A 249 2.43 -1.16 -19.99
CA ILE A 249 2.62 -2.40 -19.23
C ILE A 249 2.06 -3.60 -19.99
N ASN A 250 2.75 -4.73 -19.90
CA ASN A 250 2.28 -6.03 -20.41
C ASN A 250 1.81 -5.99 -21.87
N LEU A 251 2.53 -5.29 -22.74
CA LEU A 251 2.24 -5.22 -24.15
C LEU A 251 2.42 -6.60 -24.81
N LYS A 252 1.50 -6.92 -25.72
CA LYS A 252 1.51 -8.14 -26.54
C LYS A 252 1.13 -7.80 -27.97
N THR A 253 1.47 -8.71 -28.90
CA THR A 253 1.03 -8.60 -30.28
C THR A 253 -0.44 -9.04 -30.46
N ALA A 254 -1.06 -8.65 -31.58
CA ALA A 254 -2.40 -9.12 -31.92
C ALA A 254 -2.52 -10.63 -31.98
N ARG A 255 -1.46 -11.31 -32.44
CA ARG A 255 -1.32 -12.78 -32.50
C ARG A 255 -1.32 -13.38 -31.09
N GLU A 256 -0.49 -12.87 -30.19
CA GLU A 256 -0.38 -13.38 -28.81
C GLU A 256 -1.66 -13.20 -27.99
N GLU A 257 -2.43 -12.13 -28.24
CA GLU A 257 -3.72 -11.89 -27.57
C GLU A 257 -4.89 -12.61 -28.27
N GLY A 258 -4.72 -13.15 -29.48
CA GLY A 258 -5.78 -13.78 -30.26
C GLY A 258 -6.93 -12.82 -30.56
N LEU A 259 -6.64 -11.59 -30.99
CA LEU A 259 -7.63 -10.55 -31.19
C LEU A 259 -8.62 -10.90 -32.29
N ILE A 260 -9.92 -10.73 -32.02
CA ILE A 260 -11.02 -11.02 -32.96
C ILE A 260 -11.87 -9.81 -33.31
N SER A 261 -11.90 -8.77 -32.49
CA SER A 261 -12.74 -7.57 -32.70
C SER A 261 -11.94 -6.46 -33.35
N GLY A 262 -12.61 -5.60 -34.13
CA GLY A 262 -11.99 -4.46 -34.81
C GLY A 262 -11.13 -3.59 -33.91
N LYS A 263 -9.99 -3.15 -34.42
CA LYS A 263 -9.00 -2.31 -33.74
C LYS A 263 -8.71 -1.07 -34.60
N PHE A 264 -8.23 0.00 -33.94
CA PHE A 264 -7.68 1.15 -34.65
C PHE A 264 -6.17 0.99 -34.86
N LEU A 265 -5.67 1.36 -36.03
CA LEU A 265 -4.27 1.56 -36.26
C LEU A 265 -3.80 2.86 -35.60
N PHE A 266 -2.60 2.88 -35.06
CA PHE A 266 -1.93 4.10 -34.62
C PHE A 266 -0.46 4.09 -35.04
N ASP A 267 0.11 5.26 -35.12
CA ASP A 267 1.53 5.49 -35.33
C ASP A 267 2.12 6.38 -34.23
N GLU A 268 3.43 6.57 -34.28
CA GLU A 268 4.21 7.35 -33.32
C GLU A 268 3.85 8.86 -33.27
N SER A 269 3.09 9.39 -34.23
CA SER A 269 2.63 10.77 -34.23
C SER A 269 1.38 11.02 -33.37
N MET A 270 0.71 9.95 -32.96
CA MET A 270 -0.58 10.00 -32.28
C MET A 270 -0.47 9.97 -30.75
N VAL A 271 -1.52 10.41 -30.08
CA VAL A 271 -1.74 10.23 -28.64
C VAL A 271 -2.91 9.29 -28.45
N LEU A 272 -2.73 8.26 -27.65
CA LEU A 272 -3.78 7.30 -27.29
C LEU A 272 -4.51 7.75 -26.04
N TYR A 273 -5.84 7.92 -26.12
CA TYR A 273 -6.70 8.29 -25.02
C TYR A 273 -7.75 7.22 -24.77
N SER A 274 -7.85 6.72 -23.51
CA SER A 274 -8.89 5.79 -23.12
C SER A 274 -10.23 6.51 -22.92
N LYS A 275 -11.24 6.20 -23.75
CA LYS A 275 -12.56 6.78 -23.61
C LYS A 275 -13.38 6.23 -22.43
N ILE A 276 -12.97 5.07 -21.87
CA ILE A 276 -13.64 4.45 -20.72
C ILE A 276 -12.96 4.86 -19.41
N ARG A 277 -13.78 5.08 -18.37
CA ARG A 277 -13.31 5.47 -17.03
C ARG A 277 -12.34 6.66 -17.07
N PRO A 278 -12.75 7.83 -17.56
CA PRO A 278 -11.85 8.99 -17.75
C PRO A 278 -11.14 9.43 -16.47
N TYR A 279 -11.70 9.15 -15.29
CA TYR A 279 -11.07 9.41 -13.99
C TYR A 279 -9.76 8.64 -13.77
N LEU A 280 -9.49 7.58 -14.55
CA LEU A 280 -8.22 6.85 -14.50
C LEU A 280 -7.11 7.57 -15.27
N MET A 281 -7.41 8.61 -16.05
CA MET A 281 -6.44 9.43 -16.77
C MET A 281 -5.44 8.59 -17.60
N LYS A 282 -5.95 7.62 -18.36
CA LYS A 282 -5.14 6.72 -19.19
C LYS A 282 -4.92 7.35 -20.56
N VAL A 283 -3.76 7.95 -20.72
CA VAL A 283 -3.27 8.62 -21.94
C VAL A 283 -1.85 8.13 -22.20
N ALA A 284 -1.48 7.86 -23.45
CA ALA A 284 -0.13 7.42 -23.78
C ALA A 284 0.38 8.05 -25.09
N ARG A 285 1.70 8.14 -25.21
CA ARG A 285 2.44 8.59 -26.40
C ARG A 285 3.29 7.43 -26.90
N PRO A 286 2.80 6.58 -27.85
CA PRO A 286 3.60 5.48 -28.35
C PRO A 286 4.77 5.98 -29.19
N ASP A 287 5.92 5.33 -29.07
CA ASP A 287 7.10 5.49 -29.92
C ASP A 287 7.23 4.36 -30.95
N PHE A 288 6.13 3.69 -31.22
CA PHE A 288 5.99 2.58 -32.16
C PHE A 288 4.62 2.62 -32.84
N ASN A 289 4.51 1.90 -33.97
CA ASN A 289 3.25 1.69 -34.68
C ASN A 289 2.53 0.46 -34.13
N GLY A 290 1.21 0.49 -34.08
CA GLY A 290 0.46 -0.63 -33.52
C GLY A 290 -1.04 -0.55 -33.68
N LEU A 291 -1.72 -1.40 -32.91
CA LEU A 291 -3.18 -1.48 -32.82
C LEU A 291 -3.66 -1.01 -31.46
N CYS A 292 -4.73 -0.23 -31.41
CA CYS A 292 -5.36 0.04 -30.13
C CYS A 292 -6.80 -0.44 -30.10
N SER A 293 -7.26 -0.76 -28.87
CA SER A 293 -8.63 -1.19 -28.62
C SER A 293 -9.65 -0.21 -29.16
N ALA A 294 -10.81 -0.70 -29.59
CA ALA A 294 -11.95 0.15 -29.96
C ALA A 294 -12.43 1.06 -28.81
N ASP A 295 -12.00 0.82 -27.57
CA ASP A 295 -12.25 1.70 -26.43
C ASP A 295 -11.17 2.77 -26.22
N MET A 296 -10.23 2.88 -27.13
CA MET A 296 -9.24 3.95 -27.23
C MET A 296 -9.58 4.91 -28.35
N TYR A 297 -9.11 6.15 -28.22
CA TYR A 297 -9.09 7.13 -29.29
C TYR A 297 -7.64 7.44 -29.69
N PRO A 298 -7.19 7.01 -30.89
CA PRO A 298 -5.90 7.44 -31.44
C PRO A 298 -6.07 8.86 -32.01
N LEU A 299 -5.58 9.85 -31.28
CA LEU A 299 -5.70 11.27 -31.61
C LEU A 299 -4.47 11.75 -32.39
N ALA A 300 -4.64 12.09 -33.65
CA ALA A 300 -3.60 12.66 -34.50
C ALA A 300 -3.69 14.20 -34.48
N PRO A 301 -2.62 14.96 -34.21
CA PRO A 301 -2.55 16.39 -34.52
C PRO A 301 -2.82 16.62 -36.00
N THR A 302 -3.79 17.46 -36.35
CA THR A 302 -4.19 17.71 -37.76
C THR A 302 -3.73 19.07 -38.28
N SER A 303 -3.23 19.91 -37.40
CA SER A 303 -2.69 21.23 -37.71
C SER A 303 -1.30 21.42 -37.11
N ASN A 304 -0.53 22.36 -37.66
CA ASN A 304 0.73 22.77 -37.06
C ASN A 304 0.54 23.65 -35.81
N GLU A 305 -0.70 23.69 -35.24
CA GLU A 305 -1.05 24.56 -34.12
C GLU A 305 -0.89 23.84 -32.77
N ILE A 306 -0.95 22.48 -32.74
CA ILE A 306 -0.72 21.70 -31.55
C ILE A 306 0.38 20.65 -31.75
N THR A 307 1.24 20.48 -30.73
CA THR A 307 2.23 19.40 -30.74
C THR A 307 1.69 18.16 -30.03
N ARG A 308 2.13 16.99 -30.47
CA ARG A 308 1.78 15.69 -29.86
C ARG A 308 2.04 15.68 -28.35
N ASP A 309 3.22 16.14 -27.94
CA ASP A 309 3.63 16.12 -26.54
C ASP A 309 2.83 17.08 -25.67
N TYR A 310 2.47 18.25 -26.21
CA TYR A 310 1.56 19.16 -25.50
C TYR A 310 0.15 18.58 -25.40
N LEU A 311 -0.36 17.94 -26.46
CA LEU A 311 -1.65 17.25 -26.45
C LEU A 311 -1.69 16.15 -25.40
N PHE A 312 -0.62 15.37 -25.26
CA PHE A 312 -0.51 14.34 -24.24
C PHE A 312 -0.70 14.91 -22.83
N HIS A 313 0.04 15.95 -22.47
CA HIS A 313 -0.06 16.59 -21.16
C HIS A 313 -1.41 17.31 -20.96
N LEU A 314 -1.99 17.90 -22.02
CA LEU A 314 -3.31 18.48 -21.98
C LEU A 314 -4.37 17.46 -21.57
N LEU A 315 -4.33 16.27 -22.16
CA LEU A 315 -5.26 15.17 -21.86
C LEU A 315 -5.03 14.55 -20.46
N LEU A 316 -3.86 14.71 -19.88
CA LEU A 316 -3.56 14.37 -18.49
C LEU A 316 -3.92 15.49 -17.50
N SER A 317 -4.28 16.68 -17.98
CA SER A 317 -4.62 17.79 -17.11
C SER A 317 -5.92 17.56 -16.34
N LYS A 318 -6.00 18.11 -15.15
CA LYS A 318 -7.20 18.02 -14.30
C LYS A 318 -8.41 18.74 -14.93
N SER A 319 -8.17 19.85 -15.67
CA SER A 319 -9.19 20.59 -16.40
C SER A 319 -9.87 19.70 -17.45
N PHE A 320 -9.08 19.01 -18.26
CA PHE A 320 -9.61 18.05 -19.23
C PHE A 320 -10.31 16.86 -18.58
N THR A 321 -9.71 16.30 -17.52
CA THR A 321 -10.27 15.15 -16.80
C THR A 321 -11.64 15.47 -16.21
N ILE A 322 -11.82 16.62 -15.57
CA ILE A 322 -13.11 17.07 -15.02
C ILE A 322 -14.15 17.19 -16.15
N TYR A 323 -13.78 17.82 -17.26
CA TYR A 323 -14.64 17.95 -18.43
C TYR A 323 -15.05 16.58 -18.98
N ALA A 324 -14.10 15.67 -19.15
CA ALA A 324 -14.34 14.31 -19.65
C ALA A 324 -15.28 13.50 -18.73
N ILE A 325 -15.13 13.64 -17.41
CA ILE A 325 -16.01 13.00 -16.41
C ILE A 325 -17.42 13.53 -16.54
N GLN A 326 -17.63 14.85 -16.66
CA GLN A 326 -18.95 15.47 -16.80
C GLN A 326 -19.71 14.94 -18.02
N GLY A 327 -19.04 14.72 -19.15
CA GLY A 327 -19.64 14.17 -20.36
C GLY A 327 -19.73 12.64 -20.40
N SER A 328 -19.27 11.95 -19.38
CA SER A 328 -19.25 10.47 -19.34
C SER A 328 -20.34 9.84 -18.48
N ALA A 329 -21.18 10.64 -17.81
CA ALA A 329 -22.19 10.19 -16.85
C ALA A 329 -23.28 9.34 -17.54
N ARG A 330 -23.16 8.00 -17.44
CA ARG A 330 -24.19 7.02 -17.85
C ARG A 330 -24.30 5.95 -16.76
N ALA A 331 -25.49 5.36 -16.64
CA ALA A 331 -25.67 4.16 -15.84
C ALA A 331 -24.81 3.03 -16.44
N GLY A 332 -23.84 2.53 -15.67
CA GLY A 332 -22.89 1.52 -16.10
C GLY A 332 -21.45 2.06 -16.21
N MET A 333 -20.71 1.64 -17.23
CA MET A 333 -19.32 2.05 -17.43
C MET A 333 -19.24 3.49 -17.98
N PRO A 334 -18.66 4.48 -17.26
CA PRO A 334 -18.48 5.85 -17.74
C PRO A 334 -17.66 5.86 -19.03
N LYS A 335 -18.18 6.54 -20.08
CA LYS A 335 -17.55 6.57 -21.40
C LYS A 335 -17.70 7.94 -22.05
N VAL A 336 -16.59 8.54 -22.42
CA VAL A 336 -16.53 9.80 -23.16
C VAL A 336 -16.88 9.51 -24.63
N ASN A 337 -17.93 10.14 -25.16
CA ASN A 337 -18.24 10.04 -26.59
C ASN A 337 -17.36 10.97 -27.42
N ARG A 338 -17.28 10.70 -28.73
CA ARG A 338 -16.41 11.44 -29.66
C ARG A 338 -16.82 12.92 -29.78
N GLU A 339 -18.11 13.20 -29.82
CA GLU A 339 -18.63 14.56 -29.94
C GLU A 339 -18.24 15.40 -28.72
N HIS A 340 -18.50 14.89 -27.50
CA HIS A 340 -18.12 15.58 -26.27
C HIS A 340 -16.59 15.78 -26.18
N LEU A 341 -15.80 14.78 -26.54
CA LEU A 341 -14.33 14.91 -26.55
C LEU A 341 -13.87 16.10 -27.40
N PHE A 342 -14.38 16.22 -28.62
CA PHE A 342 -13.95 17.23 -29.58
C PHE A 342 -14.50 18.64 -29.31
N GLU A 343 -15.53 18.79 -28.50
CA GLU A 343 -16.04 20.08 -28.02
C GLU A 343 -15.21 20.69 -26.88
N PHE A 344 -14.24 19.96 -26.33
CA PHE A 344 -13.35 20.50 -25.28
C PHE A 344 -12.60 21.72 -25.78
N LYS A 345 -12.75 22.84 -25.05
CA LYS A 345 -12.07 24.11 -25.36
C LYS A 345 -10.86 24.31 -24.49
N HIS A 346 -9.78 24.76 -25.09
CA HIS A 346 -8.55 25.04 -24.38
C HIS A 346 -7.79 26.23 -25.00
N TRP A 347 -7.05 26.94 -24.15
CA TRP A 347 -6.19 28.04 -24.57
C TRP A 347 -4.84 27.50 -24.99
N LEU A 348 -4.50 27.65 -26.29
CA LEU A 348 -3.26 27.17 -26.87
C LEU A 348 -2.22 28.29 -26.96
N PRO A 349 -1.00 28.10 -26.44
CA PRO A 349 0.15 28.94 -26.76
C PRO A 349 0.71 28.61 -28.12
N GLY A 350 1.54 29.49 -28.65
CA GLY A 350 2.29 29.21 -29.88
C GLY A 350 3.18 27.95 -29.74
N VAL A 351 3.42 27.25 -30.84
CA VAL A 351 4.12 25.95 -30.91
C VAL A 351 5.47 25.93 -30.18
N LYS A 352 6.26 27.01 -30.30
CA LYS A 352 7.54 27.12 -29.56
C LYS A 352 7.33 27.01 -28.04
N LYS A 353 6.29 27.67 -27.53
CA LYS A 353 5.97 27.64 -26.09
C LYS A 353 5.41 26.29 -25.68
N GLN A 354 4.61 25.62 -26.52
CA GLN A 354 4.11 24.26 -26.27
C GLN A 354 5.27 23.27 -26.13
N LYS A 355 6.25 23.30 -27.05
CA LYS A 355 7.44 22.43 -26.97
C LYS A 355 8.23 22.65 -25.69
N GLN A 356 8.41 23.92 -25.27
CA GLN A 356 9.09 24.22 -24.01
C GLN A 356 8.30 23.70 -22.81
N LEU A 357 6.98 23.92 -22.77
CA LEU A 357 6.14 23.46 -21.67
C LEU A 357 6.09 21.93 -21.57
N ALA A 358 5.95 21.25 -22.70
CA ALA A 358 5.96 19.80 -22.76
C ALA A 358 7.31 19.21 -22.30
N SER A 359 8.44 19.77 -22.79
CA SER A 359 9.78 19.35 -22.36
C SER A 359 9.99 19.52 -20.85
N ASN A 360 9.57 20.66 -20.28
CA ASN A 360 9.70 20.91 -18.85
C ASN A 360 8.82 19.93 -18.03
N LEU A 361 7.61 19.59 -18.53
CA LEU A 361 6.73 18.63 -17.89
C LEU A 361 7.29 17.20 -17.97
N ASP A 362 7.91 16.82 -19.10
CA ASP A 362 8.56 15.53 -19.27
C ASP A 362 9.77 15.38 -18.33
N GLU A 363 10.60 16.41 -18.21
CA GLU A 363 11.73 16.43 -17.28
C GLU A 363 11.27 16.32 -15.84
N LEU A 364 10.26 17.13 -15.44
CA LEU A 364 9.71 17.08 -14.09
C LEU A 364 9.05 15.73 -13.78
N HIS A 365 8.36 15.14 -14.76
CA HIS A 365 7.76 13.81 -14.62
C HIS A 365 8.83 12.74 -14.40
N SER A 366 9.87 12.73 -15.22
CA SER A 366 10.99 11.80 -15.09
C SER A 366 11.68 11.92 -13.74
N GLU A 367 11.93 13.13 -13.25
CA GLU A 367 12.54 13.36 -11.94
C GLU A 367 11.60 12.93 -10.80
N THR A 368 10.29 13.16 -10.93
CA THR A 368 9.30 12.68 -9.97
C THR A 368 9.30 11.16 -9.88
N GLN A 369 9.29 10.45 -11.00
CA GLN A 369 9.37 8.98 -11.03
C GLN A 369 10.67 8.46 -10.40
N ARG A 370 11.80 9.13 -10.66
CA ARG A 370 13.09 8.79 -10.04
C ARG A 370 13.03 8.93 -8.52
N LEU A 371 12.45 10.02 -8.02
CA LEU A 371 12.26 10.26 -6.58
C LEU A 371 11.30 9.24 -5.96
N GLU A 372 10.21 8.88 -6.64
CA GLU A 372 9.28 7.85 -6.18
C GLU A 372 9.98 6.50 -6.00
N SER A 373 10.74 6.07 -7.00
CA SER A 373 11.53 4.83 -6.92
C SER A 373 12.53 4.87 -5.75
N LEU A 374 13.23 5.99 -5.58
CA LEU A 374 14.19 6.18 -4.48
C LEU A 374 13.52 6.07 -3.09
N TYR A 375 12.37 6.73 -2.90
CA TYR A 375 11.67 6.69 -1.62
C TYR A 375 11.05 5.32 -1.34
N GLN A 376 10.55 4.61 -2.35
CA GLN A 376 10.09 3.22 -2.20
C GLN A 376 11.24 2.30 -1.79
N GLN A 377 12.39 2.40 -2.42
CA GLN A 377 13.60 1.65 -2.04
C GLN A 377 14.03 1.98 -0.61
N LYS A 378 13.99 3.26 -0.23
CA LYS A 378 14.33 3.70 1.14
C LYS A 378 13.37 3.08 2.17
N GLN A 379 12.06 3.07 1.92
CA GLN A 379 11.08 2.43 2.80
C GLN A 379 11.35 0.92 2.96
N ALA A 380 11.64 0.23 1.87
CA ALA A 380 12.00 -1.20 1.90
C ALA A 380 13.30 -1.44 2.71
N ALA A 381 14.32 -0.60 2.53
CA ALA A 381 15.57 -0.69 3.27
C ALA A 381 15.38 -0.43 4.77
N LEU A 382 14.57 0.55 5.16
CA LEU A 382 14.25 0.84 6.57
C LEU A 382 13.52 -0.34 7.23
N ALA A 383 12.58 -0.97 6.52
CA ALA A 383 11.89 -2.17 7.00
C ALA A 383 12.84 -3.38 7.17
N ALA A 384 13.77 -3.56 6.23
CA ALA A 384 14.79 -4.60 6.32
C ALA A 384 15.76 -4.34 7.48
N LEU A 385 16.18 -3.09 7.70
CA LEU A 385 17.04 -2.70 8.81
C LEU A 385 16.39 -2.98 10.16
N LYS A 386 15.09 -2.68 10.32
CA LYS A 386 14.34 -3.01 11.54
C LYS A 386 14.39 -4.51 11.86
N LYS A 387 14.18 -5.37 10.85
CA LYS A 387 14.28 -6.83 11.02
C LYS A 387 15.69 -7.27 11.38
N SER A 388 16.71 -6.69 10.72
CA SER A 388 18.11 -7.00 10.98
C SER A 388 18.52 -6.62 12.41
N LEU A 389 18.12 -5.45 12.91
CA LEU A 389 18.39 -5.03 14.28
C LEU A 389 17.79 -5.98 15.31
N LEU A 390 16.54 -6.39 15.13
CA LEU A 390 15.93 -7.41 16.00
C LEU A 390 16.69 -8.74 15.95
N HIS A 391 17.09 -9.18 14.77
CA HIS A 391 17.86 -10.40 14.63
C HIS A 391 19.22 -10.31 15.36
N GLN A 392 19.94 -9.21 15.14
CA GLN A 392 21.26 -8.99 15.79
C GLN A 392 21.14 -8.89 17.31
N ALA A 393 20.11 -8.19 17.82
CA ALA A 393 19.84 -8.07 19.24
C ALA A 393 19.77 -9.43 19.95
N PHE A 394 18.98 -10.34 19.36
CA PHE A 394 18.75 -11.66 19.97
C PHE A 394 19.77 -12.74 19.57
N MET A 395 20.70 -12.38 18.67
CA MET A 395 21.92 -13.17 18.45
C MET A 395 23.09 -12.72 19.35
N GLY A 396 22.89 -11.73 20.25
CA GLY A 396 23.93 -11.20 21.13
C GLY A 396 25.00 -10.38 20.38
N ARG A 397 24.61 -9.67 19.33
CA ARG A 397 25.52 -8.88 18.47
C ARG A 397 25.23 -7.37 18.49
N LEU A 398 24.43 -6.91 19.47
CA LEU A 398 24.19 -5.48 19.74
C LEU A 398 25.01 -5.00 20.91
#